data_af7af698a8fbcd527021bb191fe1259c
#
_entry.id   af7af698a8fbcd527021bb191fe1259c
#
_cell.length_a   1.000
_cell.length_b   1.000
_cell.length_c   1.000
_cell.angle_alpha   90.00
_cell.angle_beta   90.00
_cell.angle_gamma   90.00
#
_symmetry.space_group_name_H-M   'P 1'
#
loop_
_entity.id
_entity.type
_entity.pdbx_description
1 polymer ?
#
loop_
_entity_poly.entity_id
_entity_poly.type
_entity_poly.pdbx_seq_one_letter_code
_entity_poly.pdbx_strand_id
1 'polypeptide(L)'
;MTAPAPLTVVDTVVVTTGQLPSIVFEGPGEAPAEFRLQASRQVLPAELISLGNRWSARVPLLVSNWNGPLLPARSGRYSVVAIASDGSRMSLQKPAELPAPQLLPGVTRVVVTSADGPLVVSLSAPLTDRERGRLQQASLESDYRAAKDEPLNAVFFESFYGQNASCNPLAIDRAIARLRPDVARYWSVTDASVSVPSGATALIEGSSEWWRIRGSARLLVVNDWLRKRLRKRRYQTVLQTWHGTMLKKLALSRVRLGLRSAIATLRERGRWDILLAQNPYSRGIFRRAYAFTGSVWEEGYPRDDVLLTGDAAAIRDRLGISSGVTVLLYAPTWRDDRPDHVDHLDVARFADLLGDEYVTLIRGHSRTLLPGEDVRAPNVLDVTGYPDVSELFLVADALITDYSSVMFDFTVTGKPVYFFTPDLDHYREKLRGFYFDLIPVAPGPVVTTVAELAALVRDRDNVRRQFTEKYRAWRERFNPRDDGHAADRVVQRLLAEGLIG
;
A
#
# COMPACT_ATOMS: atom_id res chain seq x y z
N MET A 1 17.98 26.71 31.51
CA MET A 1 17.96 25.30 31.93
C MET A 1 16.51 24.82 31.71
N THR A 2 16.29 23.98 30.69
CA THR A 2 14.99 23.32 30.48
C THR A 2 14.73 22.38 31.66
N ALA A 3 13.55 22.41 32.24
CA ALA A 3 13.15 21.47 33.28
C ALA A 3 13.35 20.02 32.78
N PRO A 4 13.83 19.10 33.66
CA PRO A 4 13.96 17.70 33.24
C PRO A 4 12.59 17.17 32.80
N ALA A 5 12.58 16.38 31.71
CA ALA A 5 11.36 15.74 31.23
C ALA A 5 10.71 14.94 32.37
N PRO A 6 9.38 15.00 32.52
CA PRO A 6 8.68 14.20 33.53
C PRO A 6 9.00 12.71 33.35
N LEU A 7 9.16 12.01 34.48
CA LEU A 7 9.56 10.60 34.49
C LEU A 7 8.35 9.73 34.83
N THR A 8 8.13 8.68 34.03
CA THR A 8 7.25 7.57 34.40
C THR A 8 8.04 6.27 34.51
N VAL A 9 7.67 5.44 35.48
CA VAL A 9 8.32 4.15 35.72
C VAL A 9 7.45 3.05 35.09
N VAL A 10 8.05 2.21 34.27
CA VAL A 10 7.46 0.94 33.84
C VAL A 10 8.18 -0.17 34.62
N ASP A 11 7.52 -0.83 35.53
CA ASP A 11 8.11 -1.91 36.33
C ASP A 11 7.73 -3.31 35.83
N THR A 12 6.66 -3.42 35.05
CA THR A 12 6.16 -4.68 34.52
C THR A 12 5.79 -4.55 33.05
N VAL A 13 6.16 -5.55 32.24
CA VAL A 13 5.69 -5.71 30.87
C VAL A 13 5.27 -7.16 30.66
N VAL A 14 4.02 -7.37 30.25
CA VAL A 14 3.44 -8.70 30.01
C VAL A 14 2.83 -8.76 28.62
N VAL A 15 3.08 -9.85 27.90
CA VAL A 15 2.35 -10.19 26.67
C VAL A 15 1.23 -11.14 27.01
N THR A 16 -0.01 -10.72 26.81
CA THR A 16 -1.20 -11.54 27.08
C THR A 16 -1.60 -12.30 25.81
N THR A 17 -2.12 -13.51 26.02
CA THR A 17 -2.65 -14.39 24.97
C THR A 17 -4.17 -14.51 25.10
N GLY A 18 -4.84 -15.12 24.12
CA GLY A 18 -6.28 -15.31 24.13
C GLY A 18 -6.96 -14.63 22.95
N GLN A 19 -8.27 -14.37 23.03
CA GLN A 19 -9.05 -13.79 21.94
C GLN A 19 -8.62 -12.35 21.56
N LEU A 20 -8.18 -11.57 22.56
CA LEU A 20 -7.69 -10.19 22.38
C LEU A 20 -6.26 -10.06 22.91
N PRO A 21 -5.26 -10.59 22.19
CA PRO A 21 -3.87 -10.52 22.63
C PRO A 21 -3.42 -9.05 22.73
N SER A 22 -2.66 -8.76 23.78
CA SER A 22 -2.25 -7.38 24.10
C SER A 22 -0.84 -7.38 24.71
N ILE A 23 -0.21 -6.22 24.72
CA ILE A 23 0.96 -5.95 25.55
C ILE A 23 0.51 -5.02 26.67
N VAL A 24 0.74 -5.43 27.90
CA VAL A 24 0.38 -4.67 29.10
C VAL A 24 1.65 -4.13 29.73
N PHE A 25 1.67 -2.82 29.97
CA PHE A 25 2.71 -2.11 30.69
C PHE A 25 2.12 -1.62 32.01
N GLU A 26 2.83 -1.80 33.11
CA GLU A 26 2.39 -1.34 34.42
C GLU A 26 3.51 -0.58 35.12
N GLY A 27 3.10 0.30 36.04
CA GLY A 27 4.04 1.06 36.83
C GLY A 27 3.39 1.71 38.06
N PRO A 28 4.20 2.17 39.02
CA PRO A 28 3.75 2.92 40.16
C PRO A 28 3.43 4.38 39.80
N GLY A 29 2.64 5.03 40.65
CA GLY A 29 2.33 6.44 40.57
C GLY A 29 1.14 6.76 39.69
N GLU A 30 1.09 8.00 39.21
CA GLU A 30 0.03 8.50 38.35
C GLU A 30 0.17 8.01 36.90
N ALA A 31 -0.97 7.70 36.26
CA ALA A 31 -0.98 7.29 34.86
C ALA A 31 -0.54 8.44 33.95
N PRO A 32 0.23 8.16 32.88
CA PRO A 32 0.44 9.14 31.82
C PRO A 32 -0.91 9.54 31.19
N ALA A 33 -1.01 10.73 30.65
CA ALA A 33 -2.21 11.18 29.95
C ALA A 33 -2.45 10.39 28.66
N GLU A 34 -1.35 9.98 27.98
CA GLU A 34 -1.39 9.12 26.81
C GLU A 34 -0.24 8.10 26.87
N PHE A 35 -0.53 6.87 26.46
CA PHE A 35 0.48 5.82 26.27
C PHE A 35 0.23 5.10 24.95
N ARG A 36 1.30 4.91 24.15
CA ARG A 36 1.17 4.27 22.85
C ARG A 36 2.46 3.59 22.39
N LEU A 37 2.32 2.66 21.47
CA LEU A 37 3.42 2.14 20.67
C LEU A 37 3.43 2.86 19.32
N GLN A 38 4.55 3.44 18.92
CA GLN A 38 4.69 4.24 17.71
C GLN A 38 5.78 3.66 16.79
N ALA A 39 5.37 3.33 15.58
CA ALA A 39 6.26 2.94 14.47
C ALA A 39 6.08 3.89 13.28
N SER A 40 6.93 3.76 12.27
CA SER A 40 6.89 4.61 11.06
C SER A 40 5.61 4.48 10.21
N ARG A 41 4.77 3.49 10.46
CA ARG A 41 3.57 3.22 9.65
C ARG A 41 2.31 2.93 10.44
N GLN A 42 2.40 2.88 11.75
CA GLN A 42 1.26 2.58 12.62
C GLN A 42 1.52 3.10 14.02
N VAL A 43 0.46 3.62 14.64
CA VAL A 43 0.40 3.93 16.06
C VAL A 43 -0.62 2.98 16.69
N LEU A 44 -0.26 2.39 17.82
CA LEU A 44 -1.11 1.52 18.60
C LEU A 44 -1.36 2.23 19.95
N PRO A 45 -2.52 2.86 20.15
CA PRO A 45 -2.87 3.49 21.42
C PRO A 45 -3.11 2.44 22.49
N ALA A 46 -2.82 2.79 23.75
CA ALA A 46 -3.13 1.98 24.89
C ALA A 46 -4.45 2.41 25.53
N GLU A 47 -5.16 1.43 26.08
CA GLU A 47 -6.20 1.64 27.08
C GLU A 47 -5.53 1.83 28.44
N LEU A 48 -5.72 3.01 29.05
CA LEU A 48 -5.13 3.37 30.35
C LEU A 48 -6.11 3.12 31.46
N ILE A 49 -5.64 2.48 32.54
CA ILE A 49 -6.40 2.21 33.76
C ILE A 49 -5.57 2.64 34.95
N SER A 50 -6.16 3.47 35.82
CA SER A 50 -5.58 3.82 37.11
C SER A 50 -6.05 2.84 38.18
N LEU A 51 -5.12 2.24 38.91
CA LEU A 51 -5.34 1.21 39.94
C LEU A 51 -4.79 1.68 41.30
N GLY A 52 -5.43 2.67 41.89
CA GLY A 52 -4.94 3.29 43.12
C GLY A 52 -3.62 4.05 42.91
N ASN A 53 -2.52 3.55 43.52
CA ASN A 53 -1.19 4.14 43.36
C ASN A 53 -0.37 3.45 42.23
N ARG A 54 -1.05 2.81 41.30
CA ARG A 54 -0.44 2.17 40.12
C ARG A 54 -1.26 2.50 38.87
N TRP A 55 -0.66 2.33 37.73
CA TRP A 55 -1.32 2.43 36.42
C TRP A 55 -1.04 1.20 35.57
N SER A 56 -1.94 0.92 34.64
CA SER A 56 -1.80 -0.11 33.63
C SER A 56 -2.17 0.46 32.25
N ALA A 57 -1.34 0.17 31.24
CA ALA A 57 -1.54 0.55 29.84
C ALA A 57 -1.62 -0.72 29.00
N ARG A 58 -2.80 -1.03 28.50
CA ARG A 58 -3.05 -2.20 27.64
C ARG A 58 -3.02 -1.77 26.17
N VAL A 59 -2.04 -2.27 25.40
CA VAL A 59 -1.93 -2.04 23.95
C VAL A 59 -2.48 -3.27 23.22
N PRO A 60 -3.63 -3.19 22.55
CA PRO A 60 -4.17 -4.30 21.78
C PRO A 60 -3.28 -4.62 20.57
N LEU A 61 -3.12 -5.91 20.28
CA LEU A 61 -2.39 -6.40 19.10
C LEU A 61 -3.30 -6.74 17.92
N LEU A 62 -4.62 -6.62 18.10
CA LEU A 62 -5.61 -6.64 17.03
C LEU A 62 -6.20 -5.24 16.91
N VAL A 63 -6.20 -4.70 15.70
CA VAL A 63 -6.63 -3.34 15.42
C VAL A 63 -7.58 -3.32 14.23
N SER A 64 -8.61 -2.47 14.30
CA SER A 64 -9.45 -2.13 13.17
C SER A 64 -8.90 -0.86 12.51
N ASN A 65 -8.61 -0.93 11.25
CA ASN A 65 -8.28 0.25 10.45
C ASN A 65 -9.44 0.54 9.49
N TRP A 66 -9.77 1.82 9.36
CA TRP A 66 -10.80 2.25 8.39
C TRP A 66 -12.17 1.57 8.62
N ASN A 67 -12.59 1.41 9.88
CA ASN A 67 -13.80 0.69 10.27
C ASN A 67 -13.92 -0.72 9.63
N GLY A 68 -12.77 -1.32 9.31
CA GLY A 68 -12.66 -2.67 8.78
C GLY A 68 -12.60 -3.73 9.88
N PRO A 69 -12.34 -5.00 9.51
CA PRO A 69 -12.20 -6.08 10.47
C PRO A 69 -11.01 -5.88 11.41
N LEU A 70 -11.08 -6.51 12.59
CA LEU A 70 -9.93 -6.61 13.48
C LEU A 70 -8.85 -7.48 12.83
N LEU A 71 -7.69 -6.92 12.64
CA LEU A 71 -6.51 -7.59 12.07
C LEU A 71 -5.31 -7.43 13.01
N PRO A 72 -4.34 -8.34 13.00
CA PRO A 72 -3.09 -8.16 13.73
C PRO A 72 -2.41 -6.84 13.40
N ALA A 73 -1.76 -6.25 14.40
CA ALA A 73 -0.91 -5.08 14.20
C ALA A 73 0.23 -5.39 13.22
N ARG A 74 0.62 -4.40 12.41
CA ARG A 74 1.67 -4.55 11.40
C ARG A 74 3.00 -4.91 12.02
N SER A 75 3.77 -5.72 11.32
CA SER A 75 5.18 -5.95 11.66
C SER A 75 5.96 -4.64 11.60
N GLY A 76 6.74 -4.39 12.64
CA GLY A 76 7.51 -3.15 12.76
C GLY A 76 8.25 -3.06 14.08
N ARG A 77 9.06 -2.01 14.19
CA ARG A 77 9.75 -1.64 15.41
C ARG A 77 9.04 -0.43 16.00
N TYR A 78 8.47 -0.60 17.18
CA TYR A 78 7.65 0.39 17.86
C TYR A 78 8.40 0.95 19.07
N SER A 79 8.56 2.26 19.11
CA SER A 79 8.99 2.97 20.30
C SER A 79 7.82 3.07 21.28
N VAL A 80 8.06 2.86 22.57
CA VAL A 80 7.10 3.14 23.61
C VAL A 80 7.11 4.64 23.88
N VAL A 81 5.92 5.26 23.86
CA VAL A 81 5.75 6.72 24.06
C VAL A 81 4.73 6.93 25.16
N ALA A 82 5.10 7.74 26.16
CA ALA A 82 4.20 8.24 27.20
C ALA A 82 4.19 9.77 27.16
N ILE A 83 3.00 10.36 27.30
CA ILE A 83 2.78 11.80 27.27
C ILE A 83 2.15 12.22 28.59
N ALA A 84 2.66 13.29 29.18
CA ALA A 84 2.13 13.89 30.39
C ALA A 84 0.89 14.75 30.10
N SER A 85 0.17 15.17 31.14
CA SER A 85 -1.04 16.01 31.05
C SER A 85 -0.79 17.39 30.42
N ASP A 86 0.43 17.88 30.45
CA ASP A 86 0.86 19.12 29.80
C ASP A 86 1.25 18.94 28.31
N GLY A 87 1.12 17.72 27.77
CA GLY A 87 1.48 17.37 26.41
C GLY A 87 2.97 17.07 26.21
N SER A 88 3.81 17.17 27.23
CA SER A 88 5.23 16.87 27.14
C SER A 88 5.49 15.34 27.07
N ARG A 89 6.54 14.96 26.33
CA ARG A 89 6.96 13.56 26.29
C ARG A 89 7.68 13.18 27.60
N MET A 90 7.24 12.09 28.21
CA MET A 90 7.83 11.58 29.44
C MET A 90 9.07 10.71 29.15
N SER A 91 10.05 10.77 30.02
CA SER A 91 11.13 9.79 30.08
C SER A 91 10.63 8.49 30.69
N LEU A 92 10.98 7.34 30.09
CA LEU A 92 10.56 6.02 30.56
C LEU A 92 11.69 5.32 31.31
N GLN A 93 11.50 5.06 32.59
CA GLN A 93 12.34 4.11 33.32
C GLN A 93 11.86 2.69 33.02
N LYS A 94 12.77 1.84 32.55
CA LYS A 94 12.50 0.48 32.12
C LYS A 94 12.42 -0.51 33.30
N PRO A 95 11.69 -1.64 33.16
CA PRO A 95 11.67 -2.71 34.15
C PRO A 95 13.03 -3.40 34.25
N ALA A 96 13.28 -4.03 35.39
CA ALA A 96 14.49 -4.83 35.63
C ALA A 96 14.55 -6.07 34.74
N GLU A 97 13.38 -6.68 34.48
CA GLU A 97 13.24 -7.85 33.63
C GLU A 97 12.26 -7.58 32.48
N LEU A 98 12.58 -8.09 31.30
CA LEU A 98 11.73 -8.02 30.11
C LEU A 98 11.17 -9.40 29.79
N PRO A 99 9.96 -9.46 29.22
CA PRO A 99 9.38 -10.74 28.84
C PRO A 99 10.23 -11.42 27.77
N ALA A 100 10.34 -12.74 27.86
CA ALA A 100 10.97 -13.54 26.80
C ALA A 100 10.20 -13.35 25.47
N PRO A 101 10.88 -13.50 24.31
CA PRO A 101 10.23 -13.46 23.02
C PRO A 101 9.07 -14.43 22.93
N GLN A 102 7.88 -13.96 22.50
CA GLN A 102 6.68 -14.78 22.40
C GLN A 102 6.16 -14.85 20.98
N LEU A 103 5.80 -16.05 20.54
CA LEU A 103 5.05 -16.28 19.31
C LEU A 103 3.56 -16.39 19.65
N LEU A 104 2.75 -15.52 19.05
CA LEU A 104 1.30 -15.58 19.03
C LEU A 104 0.87 -16.15 17.67
N PRO A 105 0.52 -17.45 17.59
CA PRO A 105 0.23 -18.10 16.31
C PRO A 105 -0.90 -17.39 15.57
N GLY A 106 -0.72 -17.17 14.25
CA GLY A 106 -1.69 -16.47 13.40
C GLY A 106 -1.79 -14.95 13.66
N VAL A 107 -1.09 -14.40 14.65
CA VAL A 107 -1.12 -12.97 15.00
C VAL A 107 0.23 -12.33 14.72
N THR A 108 1.20 -12.52 15.60
CA THR A 108 2.52 -11.89 15.49
C THR A 108 3.52 -12.57 16.42
N ARG A 109 4.79 -12.30 16.23
CA ARG A 109 5.82 -12.56 17.22
C ARG A 109 6.21 -11.26 17.90
N VAL A 110 6.18 -11.24 19.22
CA VAL A 110 6.51 -10.09 20.06
C VAL A 110 7.88 -10.26 20.68
N VAL A 111 8.71 -9.22 20.58
CA VAL A 111 10.01 -9.12 21.27
C VAL A 111 10.11 -7.73 21.88
N VAL A 112 10.29 -7.66 23.21
CA VAL A 112 10.50 -6.41 23.94
C VAL A 112 12.00 -6.28 24.25
N THR A 113 12.58 -5.13 23.93
CA THR A 113 14.02 -4.85 24.14
C THR A 113 14.24 -3.46 24.72
N SER A 114 15.33 -3.27 25.40
CA SER A 114 15.73 -1.99 25.99
C SER A 114 17.26 -1.83 26.07
N ALA A 115 18.01 -2.38 25.10
CA ALA A 115 19.47 -2.24 25.11
C ALA A 115 19.86 -0.76 24.94
N ASP A 116 20.60 -0.22 25.91
CA ASP A 116 21.22 1.12 25.97
C ASP A 116 20.39 2.33 25.49
N GLY A 117 19.04 2.20 25.51
CA GLY A 117 18.14 3.20 24.96
C GLY A 117 16.69 3.03 25.44
N PRO A 118 15.75 3.66 24.73
CA PRO A 118 14.32 3.58 25.05
C PRO A 118 13.78 2.16 24.90
N LEU A 119 12.67 1.90 25.61
CA LEU A 119 11.92 0.65 25.51
C LEU A 119 11.33 0.51 24.09
N VAL A 120 11.57 -0.63 23.45
CA VAL A 120 11.15 -0.91 22.07
C VAL A 120 10.43 -2.25 22.01
N VAL A 121 9.27 -2.26 21.36
CA VAL A 121 8.53 -3.46 21.01
C VAL A 121 8.75 -3.77 19.53
N SER A 122 9.22 -4.95 19.21
CA SER A 122 9.34 -5.45 17.84
C SER A 122 8.25 -6.47 17.57
N LEU A 123 7.36 -6.15 16.64
CA LEU A 123 6.38 -7.07 16.09
C LEU A 123 6.90 -7.62 14.77
N SER A 124 6.79 -8.92 14.57
CA SER A 124 7.23 -9.57 13.32
C SER A 124 6.26 -10.66 12.90
N ALA A 125 6.34 -11.06 11.63
CA ALA A 125 5.51 -12.12 11.08
C ALA A 125 5.48 -13.35 12.00
N PRO A 126 4.32 -14.04 12.15
CA PRO A 126 4.14 -15.16 13.08
C PRO A 126 4.81 -16.46 12.58
N LEU A 127 6.07 -16.35 12.16
CA LEU A 127 6.89 -17.49 11.74
C LEU A 127 7.34 -18.30 12.98
N THR A 128 7.30 -19.62 12.85
CA THR A 128 7.82 -20.53 13.84
C THR A 128 9.35 -20.44 13.95
N ASP A 129 9.94 -21.02 15.00
CA ASP A 129 11.41 -21.03 15.14
C ASP A 129 12.11 -21.87 14.04
N ARG A 130 11.40 -22.81 13.41
CA ARG A 130 11.89 -23.57 12.25
C ARG A 130 11.86 -22.79 10.93
N GLU A 131 11.12 -21.69 10.89
CA GLU A 131 10.96 -20.83 9.71
C GLU A 131 11.72 -19.51 9.85
N ARG A 132 12.05 -19.11 11.08
CA ARG A 132 12.64 -17.82 11.37
C ARG A 132 14.17 -17.87 11.38
N GLY A 133 14.79 -16.86 10.79
CA GLY A 133 16.23 -16.71 10.80
C GLY A 133 16.89 -17.07 9.46
N ARG A 134 18.12 -16.61 9.30
CA ARG A 134 18.84 -16.74 8.01
C ARG A 134 19.11 -18.19 7.63
N LEU A 135 19.47 -19.02 8.59
CA LEU A 135 19.80 -20.42 8.34
C LEU A 135 18.55 -21.22 7.98
N GLN A 136 17.46 -21.05 8.72
CA GLN A 136 16.17 -21.69 8.48
C GLN A 136 15.62 -21.31 7.11
N GLN A 137 15.66 -20.02 6.76
CA GLN A 137 15.21 -19.54 5.44
C GLN A 137 16.11 -20.08 4.31
N ALA A 138 17.40 -20.24 4.53
CA ALA A 138 18.31 -20.85 3.55
C ALA A 138 17.99 -22.34 3.35
N SER A 139 17.66 -23.07 4.44
CA SER A 139 17.21 -24.47 4.36
C SER A 139 15.91 -24.59 3.58
N LEU A 140 14.88 -23.81 3.94
CA LEU A 140 13.59 -23.79 3.23
C LEU A 140 13.74 -23.43 1.74
N GLU A 141 14.61 -22.47 1.40
CA GLU A 141 14.91 -22.16 0.00
C GLU A 141 15.60 -23.31 -0.71
N SER A 142 16.52 -24.02 -0.03
CA SER A 142 17.19 -25.22 -0.56
C SER A 142 16.19 -26.33 -0.85
N ASP A 143 15.31 -26.63 0.13
CA ASP A 143 14.26 -27.64 0.01
C ASP A 143 13.29 -27.28 -1.14
N TYR A 144 12.84 -26.03 -1.20
CA TYR A 144 12.04 -25.53 -2.32
C TYR A 144 12.73 -25.73 -3.67
N ARG A 145 14.06 -25.51 -3.74
CA ARG A 145 14.80 -25.72 -4.99
C ARG A 145 14.94 -27.18 -5.38
N ALA A 146 15.10 -28.05 -4.40
CA ALA A 146 15.26 -29.49 -4.61
C ALA A 146 13.93 -30.20 -4.89
N ALA A 147 12.82 -29.66 -4.36
CA ALA A 147 11.50 -30.27 -4.44
C ALA A 147 11.06 -30.53 -5.89
N LYS A 148 10.44 -31.69 -6.07
CA LYS A 148 9.72 -32.08 -7.30
C LYS A 148 8.22 -32.05 -6.97
N ASP A 149 7.72 -30.82 -6.75
CA ASP A 149 6.32 -30.62 -6.39
C ASP A 149 5.40 -31.06 -7.53
N GLU A 150 4.29 -31.70 -7.17
CA GLU A 150 3.18 -31.93 -8.10
C GLU A 150 2.48 -30.58 -8.37
N PRO A 151 2.11 -30.30 -9.64
CA PRO A 151 1.44 -29.06 -9.99
C PRO A 151 0.04 -29.00 -9.38
N LEU A 152 -0.24 -27.94 -8.64
CA LEU A 152 -1.56 -27.64 -8.09
C LEU A 152 -2.35 -26.77 -9.07
N ASN A 153 -3.62 -27.10 -9.28
CA ASN A 153 -4.57 -26.17 -9.92
C ASN A 153 -4.92 -25.02 -8.95
N ALA A 154 -3.96 -24.12 -8.82
CA ALA A 154 -4.01 -23.03 -7.87
C ALA A 154 -3.34 -21.79 -8.45
N VAL A 155 -3.76 -20.62 -7.94
CA VAL A 155 -3.14 -19.33 -8.26
C VAL A 155 -2.45 -18.77 -7.02
N PHE A 156 -1.19 -18.42 -7.16
CA PHE A 156 -0.41 -17.70 -6.16
C PHE A 156 -0.37 -16.22 -6.52
N PHE A 157 -0.96 -15.38 -5.68
CA PHE A 157 -1.02 -13.94 -5.84
C PHE A 157 0.01 -13.23 -4.97
N GLU A 158 0.63 -12.18 -5.50
CA GLU A 158 1.44 -11.25 -4.73
C GLU A 158 1.24 -9.82 -5.24
N SER A 159 0.94 -8.89 -4.34
CA SER A 159 0.75 -7.48 -4.65
C SER A 159 1.69 -6.64 -3.80
N PHE A 160 2.46 -5.73 -4.44
CA PHE A 160 3.41 -4.83 -3.79
C PHE A 160 4.28 -5.55 -2.74
N TYR A 161 4.88 -6.66 -3.13
CA TYR A 161 5.73 -7.50 -2.27
C TYR A 161 5.01 -8.04 -1.02
N GLY A 162 3.74 -8.39 -1.13
CA GLY A 162 2.96 -8.91 -0.02
C GLY A 162 2.54 -7.87 1.03
N GLN A 163 2.73 -6.57 0.75
CA GLN A 163 2.36 -5.50 1.69
C GLN A 163 0.84 -5.28 1.80
N ASN A 164 0.10 -5.69 0.78
CA ASN A 164 -1.37 -5.67 0.74
C ASN A 164 -1.89 -6.69 -0.28
N ALA A 165 -3.18 -6.95 -0.27
CA ALA A 165 -3.88 -7.68 -1.31
C ALA A 165 -4.77 -6.68 -2.07
N SER A 166 -4.24 -6.08 -3.14
CA SER A 166 -4.91 -5.01 -3.89
C SER A 166 -4.51 -5.00 -5.37
N CYS A 167 -4.91 -3.97 -6.09
CA CYS A 167 -4.52 -3.72 -7.47
C CYS A 167 -5.05 -4.78 -8.46
N ASN A 168 -4.39 -4.92 -9.63
CA ASN A 168 -4.77 -5.90 -10.65
C ASN A 168 -4.87 -7.34 -10.13
N PRO A 169 -3.94 -7.83 -9.29
CA PRO A 169 -4.05 -9.17 -8.70
C PRO A 169 -5.35 -9.38 -7.91
N LEU A 170 -5.82 -8.39 -7.13
CA LEU A 170 -7.06 -8.48 -6.37
C LEU A 170 -8.29 -8.59 -7.29
N ALA A 171 -8.35 -7.78 -8.33
CA ALA A 171 -9.48 -7.83 -9.28
C ALA A 171 -9.52 -9.17 -10.03
N ILE A 172 -8.36 -9.71 -10.43
CA ILE A 172 -8.26 -11.03 -11.05
C ILE A 172 -8.68 -12.13 -10.05
N ASP A 173 -8.26 -12.05 -8.78
CA ASP A 173 -8.67 -12.99 -7.74
C ASP A 173 -10.19 -13.02 -7.56
N ARG A 174 -10.83 -11.85 -7.46
CA ARG A 174 -12.29 -11.71 -7.35
C ARG A 174 -13.02 -12.29 -8.57
N ALA A 175 -12.48 -12.08 -9.78
CA ALA A 175 -13.04 -12.64 -11.00
C ALA A 175 -12.87 -14.18 -11.04
N ILE A 176 -11.73 -14.74 -10.63
CA ILE A 176 -11.54 -16.18 -10.48
C ILE A 176 -12.51 -16.76 -9.44
N ALA A 177 -12.65 -16.10 -8.28
CA ALA A 177 -13.59 -16.54 -7.24
C ALA A 177 -15.04 -16.70 -7.77
N ARG A 178 -15.45 -15.83 -8.68
CA ARG A 178 -16.78 -15.84 -9.28
C ARG A 178 -16.91 -16.83 -10.42
N LEU A 179 -15.93 -16.90 -11.32
CA LEU A 179 -16.00 -17.70 -12.55
C LEU A 179 -15.51 -19.13 -12.36
N ARG A 180 -14.58 -19.37 -11.43
CA ARG A 180 -13.95 -20.66 -11.14
C ARG A 180 -13.74 -20.84 -9.64
N PRO A 181 -14.80 -21.00 -8.85
CA PRO A 181 -14.73 -21.17 -7.39
C PRO A 181 -13.96 -22.44 -6.95
N ASP A 182 -13.76 -23.38 -7.87
CA ASP A 182 -12.98 -24.61 -7.69
C ASP A 182 -11.44 -24.38 -7.71
N VAL A 183 -10.98 -23.25 -8.23
CA VAL A 183 -9.55 -22.93 -8.28
C VAL A 183 -9.09 -22.36 -6.93
N ALA A 184 -8.11 -23.02 -6.30
CA ALA A 184 -7.55 -22.57 -5.04
C ALA A 184 -6.75 -21.26 -5.22
N ARG A 185 -6.97 -20.28 -4.32
CA ARG A 185 -6.40 -18.95 -4.38
C ARG A 185 -5.57 -18.66 -3.13
N TYR A 186 -4.29 -18.36 -3.31
CA TYR A 186 -3.32 -18.12 -2.25
C TYR A 186 -2.67 -16.77 -2.40
N TRP A 187 -2.60 -16.00 -1.30
CA TRP A 187 -1.97 -14.70 -1.28
C TRP A 187 -0.69 -14.66 -0.45
N SER A 188 0.41 -14.30 -1.07
CA SER A 188 1.65 -13.96 -0.39
C SER A 188 1.47 -12.67 0.39
N VAL A 189 1.69 -12.71 1.71
CA VAL A 189 1.59 -11.55 2.61
C VAL A 189 2.81 -11.46 3.52
N THR A 190 3.23 -10.25 3.85
CA THR A 190 4.41 -10.02 4.71
C THR A 190 4.16 -10.41 6.15
N ASP A 191 2.92 -10.24 6.63
CA ASP A 191 2.48 -10.59 7.98
C ASP A 191 0.95 -10.73 8.03
N ALA A 192 0.42 -11.04 9.19
CA ALA A 192 -1.00 -11.29 9.39
C ALA A 192 -1.88 -10.02 9.42
N SER A 193 -1.29 -8.81 9.30
CA SER A 193 -2.04 -7.55 9.21
C SER A 193 -2.70 -7.32 7.84
N VAL A 194 -2.35 -8.14 6.85
CA VAL A 194 -2.89 -8.01 5.50
C VAL A 194 -4.15 -8.82 5.34
N SER A 195 -5.28 -8.15 5.11
CA SER A 195 -6.54 -8.79 4.75
C SER A 195 -6.47 -9.33 3.32
N VAL A 196 -6.87 -10.59 3.13
CA VAL A 196 -7.01 -11.20 1.80
C VAL A 196 -8.48 -11.40 1.45
N PRO A 197 -8.84 -11.56 0.15
CA PRO A 197 -10.22 -11.79 -0.26
C PRO A 197 -10.85 -13.04 0.38
N SER A 198 -12.15 -12.98 0.60
CA SER A 198 -12.91 -14.12 1.13
C SER A 198 -12.72 -15.38 0.26
N GLY A 199 -12.51 -16.52 0.91
CA GLY A 199 -12.25 -17.81 0.27
C GLY A 199 -10.83 -17.95 -0.30
N ALA A 200 -9.96 -16.94 -0.18
CA ALA A 200 -8.53 -17.07 -0.45
C ALA A 200 -7.76 -17.35 0.86
N THR A 201 -6.60 -17.97 0.74
CA THR A 201 -5.74 -18.30 1.87
C THR A 201 -4.52 -17.36 1.92
N ALA A 202 -4.30 -16.70 3.06
CA ALA A 202 -3.10 -15.91 3.29
C ALA A 202 -1.91 -16.82 3.61
N LEU A 203 -0.79 -16.60 2.93
CA LEU A 203 0.49 -17.29 3.15
C LEU A 203 1.51 -16.27 3.63
N ILE A 204 2.00 -16.43 4.85
CA ILE A 204 3.05 -15.57 5.38
C ILE A 204 4.37 -15.82 4.62
N GLU A 205 4.93 -14.77 4.04
CA GLU A 205 6.20 -14.84 3.29
C GLU A 205 7.29 -15.50 4.15
N GLY A 206 7.88 -16.57 3.62
CA GLY A 206 8.94 -17.32 4.27
C GLY A 206 8.45 -18.46 5.19
N SER A 207 7.15 -18.67 5.36
CA SER A 207 6.65 -19.89 5.98
C SER A 207 6.91 -21.12 5.10
N SER A 208 6.94 -22.31 5.70
CA SER A 208 7.09 -23.57 4.96
C SER A 208 6.01 -23.74 3.89
N GLU A 209 4.78 -23.37 4.24
CA GLU A 209 3.63 -23.44 3.34
C GLU A 209 3.75 -22.43 2.18
N TRP A 210 4.24 -21.20 2.44
CA TRP A 210 4.50 -20.22 1.39
C TRP A 210 5.50 -20.73 0.36
N TRP A 211 6.60 -21.36 0.81
CA TRP A 211 7.57 -21.96 -0.10
C TRP A 211 6.97 -23.12 -0.91
N ARG A 212 6.19 -23.98 -0.26
CA ARG A 212 5.53 -25.11 -0.90
C ARG A 212 4.55 -24.67 -1.99
N ILE A 213 3.59 -23.79 -1.66
CA ILE A 213 2.58 -23.33 -2.61
C ILE A 213 3.21 -22.52 -3.74
N ARG A 214 4.18 -21.67 -3.44
CA ARG A 214 4.92 -20.94 -4.47
C ARG A 214 5.62 -21.86 -5.47
N GLY A 215 6.03 -23.05 -5.04
CA GLY A 215 6.63 -24.07 -5.89
C GLY A 215 5.62 -24.88 -6.71
N SER A 216 4.43 -25.13 -6.18
CA SER A 216 3.44 -26.02 -6.78
C SER A 216 2.30 -25.34 -7.54
N ALA A 217 1.95 -24.09 -7.24
CA ALA A 217 0.90 -23.37 -7.98
C ALA A 217 1.25 -23.22 -9.46
N ARG A 218 0.29 -23.52 -10.36
CA ARG A 218 0.48 -23.42 -11.81
C ARG A 218 0.61 -21.98 -12.30
N LEU A 219 -0.13 -21.05 -11.69
CA LEU A 219 -0.14 -19.65 -12.07
C LEU A 219 0.35 -18.78 -10.92
N LEU A 220 1.28 -17.87 -11.22
CA LEU A 220 1.69 -16.80 -10.32
C LEU A 220 1.24 -15.47 -10.91
N VAL A 221 0.43 -14.70 -10.18
CA VAL A 221 -0.09 -13.38 -10.58
C VAL A 221 0.54 -12.32 -9.70
N VAL A 222 1.36 -11.46 -10.28
CA VAL A 222 2.15 -10.47 -9.54
C VAL A 222 2.08 -9.10 -10.20
N ASN A 223 2.20 -8.01 -9.42
CA ASN A 223 2.20 -6.66 -9.96
C ASN A 223 3.53 -5.90 -9.77
N ASP A 224 4.50 -6.51 -9.13
CA ASP A 224 5.84 -5.96 -8.90
C ASP A 224 6.91 -7.04 -9.15
N TRP A 225 8.18 -6.74 -8.90
CA TRP A 225 9.27 -7.67 -9.08
C TRP A 225 9.23 -8.79 -8.03
N LEU A 226 9.62 -10.01 -8.44
CA LEU A 226 9.72 -11.15 -7.53
C LEU A 226 11.00 -11.05 -6.68
N ARG A 227 10.91 -10.56 -5.46
CA ARG A 227 12.06 -10.31 -4.56
C ARG A 227 12.87 -11.55 -4.23
N LYS A 228 12.21 -12.66 -3.89
CA LYS A 228 12.88 -13.90 -3.54
C LYS A 228 13.26 -14.66 -4.80
N ARG A 229 14.34 -15.43 -4.72
CA ARG A 229 14.80 -16.25 -5.84
C ARG A 229 13.73 -17.23 -6.26
N LEU A 230 13.09 -16.98 -7.39
CA LEU A 230 12.14 -17.88 -8.00
C LEU A 230 12.90 -18.92 -8.84
N ARG A 231 12.70 -20.20 -8.54
CA ARG A 231 12.97 -21.31 -9.46
C ARG A 231 11.67 -21.71 -10.12
N LYS A 232 11.33 -21.05 -11.22
CA LYS A 232 10.13 -21.35 -12.00
C LYS A 232 10.18 -22.78 -12.50
N ARG A 233 9.10 -23.54 -12.30
CA ARG A 233 8.92 -24.90 -12.82
C ARG A 233 8.41 -24.83 -14.26
N ARG A 234 8.55 -25.92 -15.03
CA ARG A 234 8.09 -25.94 -16.42
C ARG A 234 6.57 -25.78 -16.56
N TYR A 235 5.82 -26.20 -15.57
CA TYR A 235 4.35 -26.10 -15.51
C TYR A 235 3.87 -24.73 -14.99
N GLN A 236 4.76 -23.86 -14.53
CA GLN A 236 4.38 -22.58 -13.95
C GLN A 236 4.38 -21.48 -15.00
N THR A 237 3.34 -20.67 -14.96
CA THR A 237 3.23 -19.42 -15.72
C THR A 237 3.26 -18.22 -14.77
N VAL A 238 3.99 -17.18 -15.12
CA VAL A 238 4.03 -15.92 -14.37
C VAL A 238 3.33 -14.85 -15.20
N LEU A 239 2.18 -14.39 -14.70
CA LEU A 239 1.46 -13.22 -15.20
C LEU A 239 1.91 -11.99 -14.40
N GLN A 240 2.70 -11.14 -15.05
CA GLN A 240 3.04 -9.81 -14.53
C GLN A 240 1.95 -8.83 -14.91
N THR A 241 1.17 -8.37 -13.94
CA THR A 241 0.03 -7.48 -14.20
C THR A 241 0.41 -6.01 -14.26
N TRP A 242 1.62 -5.68 -13.77
CA TRP A 242 2.04 -4.31 -13.59
C TRP A 242 1.10 -3.53 -12.66
N HIS A 243 1.29 -2.19 -12.54
CA HIS A 243 0.53 -1.37 -11.59
C HIS A 243 0.40 0.10 -12.02
N GLY A 244 0.36 0.40 -13.32
CA GLY A 244 0.08 1.75 -13.82
C GLY A 244 0.65 2.03 -15.20
N THR A 245 -0.04 2.83 -16.00
CA THR A 245 0.46 3.41 -17.24
C THR A 245 1.56 4.44 -16.94
N MET A 246 2.52 4.60 -17.80
CA MET A 246 3.78 5.27 -17.51
C MET A 246 3.89 6.64 -18.15
N LEU A 247 4.02 7.69 -17.34
CA LEU A 247 4.55 8.98 -17.77
C LEU A 247 6.08 8.96 -17.70
N LYS A 248 6.64 8.42 -16.63
CA LYS A 248 8.06 8.42 -16.30
C LYS A 248 8.82 7.33 -17.03
N LYS A 249 10.05 7.61 -17.49
CA LYS A 249 10.92 6.60 -18.12
C LYS A 249 11.28 5.50 -17.13
N LEU A 250 11.16 4.25 -17.59
CA LEU A 250 11.36 3.03 -16.81
C LEU A 250 12.58 2.24 -17.29
N ALA A 251 13.11 1.42 -16.40
CA ALA A 251 14.07 0.35 -16.68
C ALA A 251 15.16 0.78 -17.66
N LEU A 252 15.30 0.12 -18.80
CA LEU A 252 16.32 0.40 -19.83
C LEU A 252 16.13 1.77 -20.54
N SER A 253 14.96 2.39 -20.42
CA SER A 253 14.70 3.73 -20.99
C SER A 253 15.13 4.90 -20.08
N ARG A 254 15.67 4.64 -18.89
CA ARG A 254 16.16 5.69 -17.99
C ARG A 254 17.37 6.40 -18.56
N VAL A 255 17.46 7.72 -18.39
CA VAL A 255 18.55 8.56 -18.88
C VAL A 255 19.90 8.17 -18.27
N ARG A 256 19.90 7.78 -17.00
CA ARG A 256 21.10 7.30 -16.28
C ARG A 256 20.84 5.86 -15.82
N LEU A 257 21.30 4.90 -16.61
CA LEU A 257 21.16 3.48 -16.31
C LEU A 257 22.55 2.86 -16.06
N GLY A 258 22.76 2.37 -14.83
CA GLY A 258 23.95 1.59 -14.51
C GLY A 258 23.85 0.15 -15.03
N LEU A 259 24.98 -0.45 -15.39
CA LEU A 259 25.06 -1.83 -15.93
C LEU A 259 24.39 -2.86 -14.99
N ARG A 260 24.56 -2.71 -13.68
CA ARG A 260 23.91 -3.60 -12.66
C ARG A 260 22.38 -3.54 -12.76
N SER A 261 21.83 -2.34 -12.93
CA SER A 261 20.37 -2.13 -13.05
C SER A 261 19.84 -2.71 -14.36
N ALA A 262 20.60 -2.59 -15.46
CA ALA A 262 20.25 -3.21 -16.74
C ALA A 262 20.20 -4.73 -16.62
N ILE A 263 21.22 -5.35 -16.03
CA ILE A 263 21.28 -6.81 -15.81
C ILE A 263 20.13 -7.26 -14.89
N ALA A 264 19.84 -6.52 -13.82
CA ALA A 264 18.73 -6.83 -12.93
C ALA A 264 17.39 -6.79 -13.67
N THR A 265 17.17 -5.77 -14.52
CA THR A 265 15.98 -5.64 -15.35
C THR A 265 15.81 -6.84 -16.30
N LEU A 266 16.88 -7.22 -16.99
CA LEU A 266 16.87 -8.34 -17.94
C LEU A 266 16.64 -9.70 -17.24
N ARG A 267 17.21 -9.89 -16.04
CA ARG A 267 16.96 -11.08 -15.21
C ARG A 267 15.52 -11.15 -14.72
N GLU A 268 14.97 -10.02 -14.29
CA GLU A 268 13.61 -9.98 -13.79
C GLU A 268 12.60 -10.24 -14.90
N ARG A 269 12.73 -9.55 -16.06
CA ARG A 269 11.85 -9.79 -17.21
C ARG A 269 11.85 -11.25 -17.67
N GLY A 270 12.99 -11.94 -17.54
CA GLY A 270 13.12 -13.36 -17.89
C GLY A 270 12.32 -14.32 -17.03
N ARG A 271 11.71 -13.84 -15.94
CA ARG A 271 10.80 -14.60 -15.09
C ARG A 271 9.35 -14.52 -15.56
N TRP A 272 8.99 -13.49 -16.33
CA TRP A 272 7.63 -13.22 -16.77
C TRP A 272 7.35 -13.98 -18.08
N ASP A 273 6.20 -14.62 -18.17
CA ASP A 273 5.72 -15.28 -19.39
C ASP A 273 4.74 -14.37 -20.11
N ILE A 274 3.84 -13.77 -19.32
CA ILE A 274 2.79 -12.89 -19.80
C ILE A 274 2.92 -11.55 -19.06
N LEU A 275 2.72 -10.46 -19.79
CA LEU A 275 2.69 -9.11 -19.25
C LEU A 275 1.38 -8.44 -19.62
N LEU A 276 0.63 -7.95 -18.61
CA LEU A 276 -0.60 -7.24 -18.83
C LEU A 276 -0.32 -5.76 -19.13
N ALA A 277 -0.88 -5.25 -20.20
CA ALA A 277 -0.83 -3.84 -20.56
C ALA A 277 -2.24 -3.25 -20.55
N GLN A 278 -2.39 -2.07 -19.95
CA GLN A 278 -3.66 -1.33 -19.95
C GLN A 278 -4.08 -0.92 -21.36
N ASN A 279 -3.10 -0.58 -22.20
CA ASN A 279 -3.32 0.04 -23.51
C ASN A 279 -2.14 -0.19 -24.46
N PRO A 280 -2.30 0.09 -25.76
CA PRO A 280 -1.24 -0.04 -26.78
C PRO A 280 0.01 0.79 -26.49
N TYR A 281 -0.15 1.96 -25.83
CA TYR A 281 0.97 2.80 -25.44
C TYR A 281 1.87 2.09 -24.41
N SER A 282 1.28 1.52 -23.36
CA SER A 282 2.00 0.75 -22.32
C SER A 282 2.69 -0.48 -22.92
N ARG A 283 2.01 -1.21 -23.83
CA ARG A 283 2.60 -2.33 -24.58
C ARG A 283 3.88 -1.90 -25.29
N GLY A 284 3.85 -0.77 -26.00
CA GLY A 284 5.01 -0.24 -26.70
C GLY A 284 6.17 0.10 -25.74
N ILE A 285 5.87 0.61 -24.55
CA ILE A 285 6.88 0.88 -23.51
C ILE A 285 7.47 -0.41 -22.97
N PHE A 286 6.67 -1.42 -22.65
CA PHE A 286 7.16 -2.69 -22.13
C PHE A 286 8.11 -3.39 -23.11
N ARG A 287 7.79 -3.37 -24.39
CA ARG A 287 8.66 -3.91 -25.45
C ARG A 287 10.03 -3.22 -25.45
N ARG A 288 10.09 -1.90 -25.29
CA ARG A 288 11.35 -1.13 -25.30
C ARG A 288 12.05 -1.13 -23.95
N ALA A 289 11.34 -0.73 -22.88
CA ALA A 289 11.95 -0.49 -21.58
C ALA A 289 12.41 -1.76 -20.86
N TYR A 290 11.77 -2.88 -21.12
CA TYR A 290 12.15 -4.19 -20.58
C TYR A 290 12.75 -5.11 -21.64
N ALA A 291 12.83 -4.69 -22.91
CA ALA A 291 13.15 -5.57 -24.03
C ALA A 291 12.31 -6.86 -23.97
N PHE A 292 11.04 -6.75 -23.57
CA PHE A 292 10.17 -7.90 -23.33
C PHE A 292 9.69 -8.50 -24.64
N THR A 293 9.94 -9.79 -24.84
CA THR A 293 9.62 -10.54 -26.07
C THR A 293 8.48 -11.55 -25.88
N GLY A 294 8.04 -11.76 -24.64
CA GLY A 294 6.94 -12.66 -24.31
C GLY A 294 5.57 -12.15 -24.75
N SER A 295 4.53 -12.83 -24.31
CA SER A 295 3.13 -12.46 -24.58
C SER A 295 2.74 -11.18 -23.85
N VAL A 296 2.18 -10.20 -24.55
CA VAL A 296 1.61 -9.00 -23.95
C VAL A 296 0.11 -8.98 -24.21
N TRP A 297 -0.66 -8.99 -23.13
CA TRP A 297 -2.11 -8.93 -23.18
C TRP A 297 -2.58 -7.49 -22.99
N GLU A 298 -3.38 -6.99 -23.90
CA GLU A 298 -3.97 -5.65 -23.85
C GLU A 298 -5.44 -5.78 -23.48
N GLU A 299 -5.74 -5.94 -22.20
CA GLU A 299 -7.11 -6.21 -21.74
C GLU A 299 -7.70 -5.07 -20.89
N GLY A 300 -7.02 -3.93 -20.78
CA GLY A 300 -7.31 -2.92 -19.77
C GLY A 300 -6.70 -3.30 -18.41
N TYR A 301 -6.97 -2.51 -17.39
CA TYR A 301 -6.53 -2.85 -16.03
C TYR A 301 -7.67 -3.38 -15.18
N PRO A 302 -7.59 -4.65 -14.72
CA PRO A 302 -8.58 -5.27 -13.85
C PRO A 302 -8.95 -4.42 -12.62
N ARG A 303 -7.99 -3.72 -12.04
CA ARG A 303 -8.21 -2.86 -10.86
C ARG A 303 -9.13 -1.66 -11.12
N ASP A 304 -9.29 -1.28 -12.38
CA ASP A 304 -10.11 -0.13 -12.76
C ASP A 304 -11.58 -0.52 -12.98
N ASP A 305 -11.89 -1.82 -13.06
CA ASP A 305 -13.27 -2.30 -13.20
C ASP A 305 -14.18 -1.77 -12.06
N VAL A 306 -13.67 -1.71 -10.83
CA VAL A 306 -14.40 -1.20 -9.66
C VAL A 306 -14.79 0.27 -9.80
N LEU A 307 -14.08 1.06 -10.62
CA LEU A 307 -14.39 2.47 -10.84
C LEU A 307 -15.73 2.68 -11.58
N LEU A 308 -16.19 1.66 -12.31
CA LEU A 308 -17.43 1.66 -13.06
C LEU A 308 -18.51 0.78 -12.41
N THR A 309 -18.14 -0.19 -11.59
CA THR A 309 -19.04 -1.20 -11.04
C THR A 309 -19.15 -1.19 -9.51
N GLY A 310 -18.29 -0.42 -8.82
CA GLY A 310 -18.20 -0.43 -7.36
C GLY A 310 -19.23 0.46 -6.66
N ASP A 311 -19.38 0.24 -5.35
CA ASP A 311 -20.25 1.02 -4.47
C ASP A 311 -19.43 2.08 -3.70
N ALA A 312 -19.53 3.33 -4.14
CA ALA A 312 -18.88 4.46 -3.50
C ALA A 312 -19.45 4.77 -2.10
N ALA A 313 -20.74 4.52 -1.86
CA ALA A 313 -21.39 4.85 -0.60
C ALA A 313 -20.82 4.00 0.54
N ALA A 314 -20.68 2.69 0.35
CA ALA A 314 -20.11 1.77 1.34
C ALA A 314 -18.65 2.15 1.73
N ILE A 315 -17.89 2.68 0.77
CA ILE A 315 -16.51 3.11 1.05
C ILE A 315 -16.50 4.45 1.78
N ARG A 316 -17.39 5.40 1.42
CA ARG A 316 -17.53 6.68 2.16
C ARG A 316 -17.89 6.42 3.62
N ASP A 317 -18.83 5.53 3.89
CA ASP A 317 -19.22 5.12 5.26
C ASP A 317 -18.02 4.54 6.03
N ARG A 318 -17.25 3.67 5.39
CA ARG A 318 -16.02 3.10 5.98
C ARG A 318 -14.98 4.16 6.32
N LEU A 319 -14.85 5.20 5.51
CA LEU A 319 -13.93 6.32 5.73
C LEU A 319 -14.52 7.38 6.69
N GLY A 320 -15.77 7.24 7.12
CA GLY A 320 -16.45 8.22 7.98
C GLY A 320 -16.74 9.55 7.26
N ILE A 321 -16.90 9.54 5.93
CA ILE A 321 -17.16 10.72 5.11
C ILE A 321 -18.65 10.97 5.03
N SER A 322 -19.10 12.14 5.51
CA SER A 322 -20.51 12.55 5.51
C SER A 322 -21.08 12.62 4.08
N SER A 323 -22.39 12.35 3.96
CA SER A 323 -23.11 12.58 2.72
C SER A 323 -23.16 14.09 2.39
N GLY A 324 -23.10 14.43 1.10
CA GLY A 324 -23.24 15.83 0.63
C GLY A 324 -21.94 16.60 0.53
N VAL A 325 -20.82 16.15 1.13
CA VAL A 325 -19.52 16.81 0.95
C VAL A 325 -18.84 16.36 -0.34
N THR A 326 -18.13 17.28 -0.98
CA THR A 326 -17.28 17.00 -2.15
C THR A 326 -15.93 16.40 -1.68
N VAL A 327 -15.56 15.26 -2.21
CA VAL A 327 -14.32 14.55 -1.84
C VAL A 327 -13.23 14.82 -2.86
N LEU A 328 -12.12 15.35 -2.41
CA LEU A 328 -10.93 15.59 -3.22
C LEU A 328 -9.85 14.59 -2.82
N LEU A 329 -9.21 13.92 -3.78
CA LEU A 329 -8.08 13.06 -3.51
C LEU A 329 -6.80 13.75 -3.94
N TYR A 330 -5.95 14.10 -2.98
CA TYR A 330 -4.60 14.61 -3.25
C TYR A 330 -3.60 13.44 -3.20
N ALA A 331 -3.04 13.08 -4.36
CA ALA A 331 -2.12 11.96 -4.53
C ALA A 331 -0.84 12.40 -5.24
N PRO A 332 0.10 13.06 -4.54
CA PRO A 332 1.35 13.55 -5.12
C PRO A 332 2.35 12.42 -5.37
N THR A 333 3.27 12.68 -6.30
CA THR A 333 4.43 11.81 -6.54
C THR A 333 5.51 12.03 -5.48
N TRP A 334 6.13 10.95 -5.06
CA TRP A 334 7.37 10.97 -4.29
C TRP A 334 8.50 11.73 -4.99
N ARG A 335 9.28 12.51 -4.22
CA ARG A 335 10.50 13.17 -4.67
C ARG A 335 11.71 12.43 -4.11
N ASP A 336 12.56 11.89 -4.99
CA ASP A 336 13.75 11.12 -4.57
C ASP A 336 14.81 12.01 -3.87
N ASP A 337 14.81 13.32 -4.16
CA ASP A 337 15.72 14.33 -3.63
C ASP A 337 15.20 15.09 -2.39
N ARG A 338 13.92 14.89 -2.04
CA ARG A 338 13.26 15.48 -0.87
C ARG A 338 12.41 14.45 -0.14
N PRO A 339 13.06 13.44 0.46
CA PRO A 339 12.35 12.30 1.04
C PRO A 339 11.51 12.66 2.27
N ASP A 340 11.79 13.76 2.94
CA ASP A 340 11.14 14.17 4.19
C ASP A 340 10.01 15.18 3.98
N HIS A 341 9.74 15.58 2.73
CA HIS A 341 8.69 16.56 2.41
C HIS A 341 7.60 15.95 1.56
N VAL A 342 6.37 15.94 2.06
CA VAL A 342 5.20 15.32 1.41
C VAL A 342 4.17 16.32 0.97
N ASP A 343 3.97 17.33 1.78
CA ASP A 343 2.93 18.33 1.54
C ASP A 343 3.45 19.48 0.68
N HIS A 344 3.54 19.24 -0.64
CA HIS A 344 3.85 20.30 -1.60
C HIS A 344 2.69 21.28 -1.82
N LEU A 345 1.46 20.87 -1.41
CA LEU A 345 0.24 21.64 -1.62
C LEU A 345 -0.07 22.59 -0.46
N ASP A 346 0.47 22.39 0.75
CA ASP A 346 -0.05 23.01 1.97
C ASP A 346 -1.54 22.68 2.13
N VAL A 347 -1.83 21.39 2.40
CA VAL A 347 -3.20 20.84 2.40
C VAL A 347 -4.08 21.52 3.44
N ALA A 348 -3.53 21.95 4.58
CA ALA A 348 -4.28 22.68 5.60
C ALA A 348 -4.82 24.00 5.07
N ARG A 349 -3.95 24.82 4.47
CA ARG A 349 -4.34 26.07 3.82
C ARG A 349 -5.32 25.85 2.66
N PHE A 350 -5.12 24.80 1.89
CA PHE A 350 -6.02 24.43 0.79
C PHE A 350 -7.42 24.08 1.30
N ALA A 351 -7.53 23.29 2.39
CA ALA A 351 -8.78 22.95 3.02
C ALA A 351 -9.50 24.21 3.58
N ASP A 352 -8.77 25.11 4.24
CA ASP A 352 -9.30 26.38 4.74
C ASP A 352 -9.87 27.25 3.60
N LEU A 353 -9.19 27.31 2.47
CA LEU A 353 -9.66 28.04 1.29
C LEU A 353 -10.96 27.45 0.73
N LEU A 354 -11.17 26.14 0.78
CA LEU A 354 -12.35 25.48 0.22
C LEU A 354 -13.55 25.50 1.17
N GLY A 355 -13.33 25.40 2.48
CA GLY A 355 -14.37 25.36 3.51
C GLY A 355 -14.99 23.95 3.70
N ASP A 356 -16.07 23.91 4.52
CA ASP A 356 -16.64 22.67 5.06
C ASP A 356 -17.42 21.81 4.05
N GLU A 357 -17.68 22.34 2.86
CA GLU A 357 -18.32 21.56 1.79
C GLU A 357 -17.38 20.57 1.10
N TYR A 358 -16.09 20.59 1.46
CA TYR A 358 -15.05 19.78 0.88
C TYR A 358 -14.32 18.95 1.95
N VAL A 359 -13.98 17.71 1.59
CA VAL A 359 -13.05 16.87 2.35
C VAL A 359 -11.89 16.48 1.45
N THR A 360 -10.66 16.72 1.91
CA THR A 360 -9.44 16.36 1.19
C THR A 360 -8.84 15.08 1.77
N LEU A 361 -8.83 14.03 0.95
CA LEU A 361 -8.10 12.79 1.24
C LEU A 361 -6.64 12.97 0.81
N ILE A 362 -5.69 12.90 1.73
CA ILE A 362 -4.27 12.94 1.39
C ILE A 362 -3.70 11.53 1.30
N ARG A 363 -3.14 11.17 0.14
CA ARG A 363 -2.45 9.91 -0.07
C ARG A 363 -0.99 10.16 -0.43
N GLY A 364 -0.14 10.28 0.58
CA GLY A 364 1.30 10.35 0.43
C GLY A 364 1.91 9.01 0.00
N HIS A 365 3.18 9.03 -0.34
CA HIS A 365 3.91 7.77 -0.53
C HIS A 365 4.21 7.16 0.85
N SER A 366 4.10 5.84 0.98
CA SER A 366 4.28 5.07 2.25
C SER A 366 5.61 5.29 2.99
N ARG A 367 6.49 6.14 2.47
CA ARG A 367 7.79 6.49 3.04
C ARG A 367 7.84 7.89 3.65
N THR A 368 6.79 8.69 3.52
CA THR A 368 6.84 10.13 3.76
C THR A 368 5.94 10.66 4.85
N LEU A 369 4.86 9.97 5.18
CA LEU A 369 3.99 10.36 6.27
C LEU A 369 4.20 9.40 7.44
N LEU A 370 4.55 9.96 8.60
CA LEU A 370 4.60 9.22 9.84
C LEU A 370 3.21 9.27 10.49
N PRO A 371 2.57 8.14 10.80
CA PRO A 371 1.30 8.13 11.50
C PRO A 371 1.39 8.93 12.79
N GLY A 372 0.49 9.91 12.95
CA GLY A 372 0.44 10.79 14.13
C GLY A 372 1.26 12.08 14.02
N GLU A 373 2.07 12.25 12.98
CA GLU A 373 2.73 13.52 12.61
C GLU A 373 2.11 14.15 11.36
N ASP A 374 1.00 13.58 10.92
CA ASP A 374 0.32 13.90 9.70
C ASP A 374 -0.36 15.28 9.77
N VAL A 375 -0.65 15.84 8.60
CA VAL A 375 -1.39 17.10 8.46
C VAL A 375 -2.73 16.95 9.19
N ARG A 376 -2.83 17.53 10.37
CA ARG A 376 -4.06 17.62 11.15
C ARG A 376 -4.73 18.95 10.82
N ALA A 377 -5.72 18.93 9.98
CA ALA A 377 -6.59 20.05 9.71
C ALA A 377 -8.04 19.57 9.67
N PRO A 378 -9.01 20.43 10.00
CA PRO A 378 -10.41 20.13 9.72
C PRO A 378 -10.58 19.75 8.25
N ASN A 379 -11.44 18.77 7.98
CA ASN A 379 -11.75 18.34 6.61
C ASN A 379 -10.56 17.74 5.81
N VAL A 380 -9.49 17.33 6.50
CA VAL A 380 -8.37 16.58 5.92
C VAL A 380 -8.28 15.19 6.55
N LEU A 381 -8.26 14.15 5.71
CA LEU A 381 -8.14 12.76 6.15
C LEU A 381 -6.92 12.13 5.48
N ASP A 382 -5.94 11.69 6.28
CA ASP A 382 -4.80 10.93 5.75
C ASP A 382 -5.19 9.48 5.45
N VAL A 383 -5.19 9.14 4.17
CA VAL A 383 -5.49 7.82 3.64
C VAL A 383 -4.26 7.11 3.06
N THR A 384 -3.04 7.55 3.43
CA THR A 384 -1.79 6.95 2.96
C THR A 384 -1.70 5.45 3.24
N GLY A 385 -2.22 5.01 4.38
CA GLY A 385 -2.28 3.60 4.78
C GLY A 385 -3.44 2.79 4.18
N TYR A 386 -4.36 3.40 3.43
CA TYR A 386 -5.51 2.71 2.86
C TYR A 386 -5.07 1.68 1.81
N PRO A 387 -5.54 0.41 1.88
CA PRO A 387 -4.95 -0.68 1.09
C PRO A 387 -5.16 -0.55 -0.42
N ASP A 388 -6.36 -0.18 -0.87
CA ASP A 388 -6.75 -0.17 -2.27
C ASP A 388 -7.00 1.26 -2.78
N VAL A 389 -6.12 1.75 -3.64
CA VAL A 389 -6.23 3.09 -4.22
C VAL A 389 -7.44 3.23 -5.14
N SER A 390 -7.90 2.15 -5.79
CA SER A 390 -9.05 2.19 -6.67
C SER A 390 -10.35 2.50 -5.91
N GLU A 391 -10.47 2.04 -4.65
CA GLU A 391 -11.57 2.43 -3.77
C GLU A 391 -11.54 3.94 -3.44
N LEU A 392 -10.34 4.53 -3.28
CA LEU A 392 -10.21 5.98 -3.09
C LEU A 392 -10.57 6.78 -4.35
N PHE A 393 -10.22 6.26 -5.54
CA PHE A 393 -10.65 6.88 -6.81
C PHE A 393 -12.17 6.85 -6.98
N LEU A 394 -12.80 5.76 -6.56
CA LEU A 394 -14.24 5.59 -6.64
C LEU A 394 -14.99 6.64 -5.81
N VAL A 395 -14.53 6.94 -4.58
CA VAL A 395 -15.17 7.91 -3.69
C VAL A 395 -14.81 9.35 -3.98
N ALA A 396 -13.65 9.62 -4.57
CA ALA A 396 -13.22 10.98 -4.89
C ALA A 396 -14.09 11.59 -6.00
N ASP A 397 -14.48 12.86 -5.84
CA ASP A 397 -15.19 13.64 -6.85
C ASP A 397 -14.22 14.35 -7.80
N ALA A 398 -12.95 14.52 -7.37
CA ALA A 398 -11.86 15.00 -8.20
C ALA A 398 -10.50 14.47 -7.71
N LEU A 399 -9.54 14.37 -8.63
CA LEU A 399 -8.15 14.06 -8.33
C LEU A 399 -7.29 15.32 -8.42
N ILE A 400 -6.46 15.55 -7.41
CA ILE A 400 -5.35 16.49 -7.43
C ILE A 400 -4.06 15.68 -7.42
N THR A 401 -3.25 15.84 -8.46
CA THR A 401 -1.99 15.07 -8.59
C THR A 401 -0.93 15.89 -9.31
N ASP A 402 0.20 15.28 -9.61
CA ASP A 402 1.31 15.91 -10.34
C ASP A 402 1.79 15.00 -11.49
N TYR A 403 2.86 14.23 -11.29
CA TYR A 403 3.46 13.32 -12.27
C TYR A 403 3.15 11.86 -11.97
N SER A 404 2.16 11.61 -11.15
CA SER A 404 1.79 10.26 -10.69
C SER A 404 1.00 9.50 -11.76
N SER A 405 1.27 8.20 -11.87
CA SER A 405 0.50 7.32 -12.77
C SER A 405 -0.98 7.17 -12.40
N VAL A 406 -1.39 7.61 -11.21
CA VAL A 406 -2.79 7.59 -10.77
C VAL A 406 -3.72 8.38 -11.69
N MET A 407 -3.18 9.38 -12.44
CA MET A 407 -3.96 10.14 -13.42
C MET A 407 -4.56 9.27 -14.53
N PHE A 408 -3.85 8.20 -14.94
CA PHE A 408 -4.32 7.33 -16.01
C PHE A 408 -5.49 6.46 -15.57
N ASP A 409 -5.44 5.96 -14.35
CA ASP A 409 -6.51 5.13 -13.78
C ASP A 409 -7.72 5.99 -13.41
N PHE A 410 -7.48 7.14 -12.74
CA PHE A 410 -8.57 8.00 -12.30
C PHE A 410 -9.45 8.50 -13.45
N THR A 411 -8.87 8.73 -14.63
CA THR A 411 -9.61 9.20 -15.81
C THR A 411 -10.65 8.19 -16.33
N VAL A 412 -10.61 6.94 -15.89
CA VAL A 412 -11.67 5.95 -16.15
C VAL A 412 -13.00 6.40 -15.55
N THR A 413 -12.97 7.10 -14.40
CA THR A 413 -14.17 7.61 -13.70
C THR A 413 -14.91 8.71 -14.46
N GLY A 414 -14.27 9.40 -15.40
CA GLY A 414 -14.82 10.58 -16.05
C GLY A 414 -14.84 11.85 -15.17
N LYS A 415 -14.27 11.79 -13.97
CA LYS A 415 -14.26 12.91 -12.99
C LYS A 415 -13.07 13.84 -13.23
N PRO A 416 -13.12 15.13 -12.80
CA PRO A 416 -12.06 16.10 -13.04
C PRO A 416 -10.70 15.72 -12.46
N VAL A 417 -9.63 16.06 -13.17
CA VAL A 417 -8.23 15.95 -12.70
C VAL A 417 -7.60 17.31 -12.70
N TYR A 418 -6.91 17.67 -11.62
CA TYR A 418 -6.13 18.90 -11.46
C TYR A 418 -4.67 18.55 -11.28
N PHE A 419 -3.78 19.23 -12.00
CA PHE A 419 -2.34 19.02 -11.91
C PHE A 419 -1.68 20.14 -11.12
N PHE A 420 -1.27 19.84 -9.90
CA PHE A 420 -0.51 20.76 -9.05
C PHE A 420 0.98 20.47 -9.18
N THR A 421 1.71 21.33 -9.89
CA THR A 421 3.08 21.06 -10.34
C THR A 421 4.03 22.23 -10.06
N PRO A 422 4.25 22.60 -8.78
CA PRO A 422 5.09 23.75 -8.43
C PRO A 422 6.58 23.57 -8.81
N ASP A 423 7.01 22.35 -9.11
CA ASP A 423 8.40 21.98 -9.40
C ASP A 423 8.58 21.27 -10.76
N LEU A 424 7.72 21.54 -11.73
CA LEU A 424 7.65 20.79 -13.01
C LEU A 424 9.00 20.72 -13.75
N ASP A 425 9.68 21.84 -13.91
CA ASP A 425 10.94 21.89 -14.68
C ASP A 425 12.04 21.09 -13.97
N HIS A 426 12.13 21.22 -12.65
CA HIS A 426 13.07 20.44 -11.86
C HIS A 426 12.82 18.94 -11.99
N TYR A 427 11.55 18.52 -11.93
CA TYR A 427 11.19 17.09 -11.98
C TYR A 427 11.44 16.50 -13.37
N ARG A 428 11.06 17.22 -14.43
CA ARG A 428 11.21 16.80 -15.83
C ARG A 428 12.68 16.64 -16.23
N GLU A 429 13.53 17.61 -15.88
CA GLU A 429 14.90 17.69 -16.40
C GLU A 429 15.93 16.94 -15.54
N LYS A 430 15.78 16.95 -14.21
CA LYS A 430 16.82 16.45 -13.30
C LYS A 430 16.54 15.06 -12.71
N LEU A 431 15.27 14.66 -12.51
CA LEU A 431 14.97 13.44 -11.76
C LEU A 431 14.80 12.19 -12.62
N ARG A 432 13.80 12.10 -13.50
CA ARG A 432 13.48 10.83 -14.19
C ARG A 432 13.26 10.90 -15.69
N GLY A 433 12.90 12.06 -16.23
CA GLY A 433 12.47 12.21 -17.63
C GLY A 433 11.09 11.58 -17.90
N PHE A 434 10.40 12.12 -18.91
CA PHE A 434 9.07 11.67 -19.31
C PHE A 434 9.10 11.00 -20.68
N TYR A 435 8.13 10.13 -20.96
CA TYR A 435 7.93 9.55 -22.29
C TYR A 435 7.24 10.51 -23.25
N PHE A 436 6.48 11.49 -22.73
CA PHE A 436 5.84 12.55 -23.52
C PHE A 436 5.70 13.81 -22.65
N ASP A 437 5.49 14.97 -23.28
CA ASP A 437 5.18 16.20 -22.57
C ASP A 437 3.73 16.17 -22.08
N LEU A 438 3.55 16.32 -20.75
CA LEU A 438 2.25 16.27 -20.10
C LEU A 438 1.40 17.51 -20.38
N ILE A 439 1.99 18.71 -20.39
CA ILE A 439 1.26 19.99 -20.41
C ILE A 439 0.29 20.10 -21.59
N PRO A 440 0.72 19.89 -22.84
CA PRO A 440 -0.16 20.09 -24.00
C PRO A 440 -1.32 19.09 -24.05
N VAL A 441 -1.18 17.91 -23.43
CA VAL A 441 -2.15 16.81 -23.52
C VAL A 441 -2.90 16.56 -22.21
N ALA A 442 -2.59 17.27 -21.13
CA ALA A 442 -3.19 17.06 -19.81
C ALA A 442 -4.74 17.14 -19.90
N PRO A 443 -5.46 16.16 -19.29
CA PRO A 443 -6.91 16.12 -19.29
C PRO A 443 -7.56 17.10 -18.29
N GLY A 444 -6.79 18.03 -17.72
CA GLY A 444 -7.22 19.03 -16.76
C GLY A 444 -6.21 20.16 -16.63
N PRO A 445 -6.52 21.20 -15.85
CA PRO A 445 -5.64 22.35 -15.66
C PRO A 445 -4.34 21.99 -14.94
N VAL A 446 -3.26 22.64 -15.35
CA VAL A 446 -1.94 22.56 -14.73
C VAL A 446 -1.65 23.88 -14.05
N VAL A 447 -1.48 23.86 -12.72
CA VAL A 447 -1.33 25.03 -11.87
C VAL A 447 -0.15 24.88 -10.91
N THR A 448 0.35 26.02 -10.41
CA THR A 448 1.51 26.05 -9.52
C THR A 448 1.23 26.68 -8.16
N THR A 449 0.06 27.30 -7.99
CA THR A 449 -0.31 27.96 -6.73
C THR A 449 -1.57 27.36 -6.11
N VAL A 450 -1.59 27.34 -4.77
CA VAL A 450 -2.73 26.83 -3.98
C VAL A 450 -4.00 27.64 -4.24
N ALA A 451 -3.89 28.95 -4.34
CA ALA A 451 -5.04 29.85 -4.55
C ALA A 451 -5.71 29.62 -5.92
N GLU A 452 -4.90 29.47 -6.97
CA GLU A 452 -5.39 29.14 -8.32
C GLU A 452 -6.08 27.77 -8.34
N LEU A 453 -5.47 26.75 -7.69
CA LEU A 453 -6.07 25.42 -7.58
C LEU A 453 -7.43 25.48 -6.88
N ALA A 454 -7.53 26.19 -5.73
CA ALA A 454 -8.78 26.31 -4.98
C ALA A 454 -9.88 27.01 -5.80
N ALA A 455 -9.53 28.03 -6.57
CA ALA A 455 -10.47 28.72 -7.45
C ALA A 455 -11.02 27.77 -8.55
N LEU A 456 -10.15 26.99 -9.18
CA LEU A 456 -10.54 26.04 -10.23
C LEU A 456 -11.37 24.86 -9.68
N VAL A 457 -11.08 24.39 -8.47
CA VAL A 457 -11.87 23.33 -7.81
C VAL A 457 -13.30 23.81 -7.52
N ARG A 458 -13.48 25.07 -7.11
CA ARG A 458 -14.81 25.66 -6.94
C ARG A 458 -15.56 25.84 -8.26
N ASP A 459 -14.85 26.11 -9.35
CA ASP A 459 -15.40 26.29 -10.70
C ASP A 459 -15.31 25.00 -11.54
N ARG A 460 -15.47 23.85 -10.89
CA ARG A 460 -15.29 22.50 -11.49
C ARG A 460 -16.08 22.26 -12.77
N ASP A 461 -17.30 22.84 -12.86
CA ASP A 461 -18.16 22.63 -14.02
C ASP A 461 -17.63 23.36 -15.26
N ASN A 462 -17.07 24.54 -15.09
CA ASN A 462 -16.39 25.27 -16.16
C ASN A 462 -15.11 24.56 -16.59
N VAL A 463 -14.30 24.13 -15.64
CA VAL A 463 -13.09 23.31 -15.90
C VAL A 463 -13.46 22.08 -16.72
N ARG A 464 -14.51 21.34 -16.34
CA ARG A 464 -14.97 20.15 -17.07
C ARG A 464 -15.33 20.49 -18.52
N ARG A 465 -16.05 21.61 -18.77
CA ARG A 465 -16.39 22.03 -20.12
C ARG A 465 -15.15 22.39 -20.93
N GLN A 466 -14.20 23.16 -20.36
CA GLN A 466 -12.98 23.60 -21.05
C GLN A 466 -12.07 22.43 -21.45
N PHE A 467 -12.01 21.38 -20.64
CA PHE A 467 -11.12 20.24 -20.87
C PHE A 467 -11.79 19.03 -21.54
N THR A 468 -13.06 19.12 -21.93
CA THR A 468 -13.84 18.00 -22.50
C THR A 468 -13.08 17.27 -23.62
N GLU A 469 -12.57 18.00 -24.61
CA GLU A 469 -11.91 17.40 -25.78
C GLU A 469 -10.54 16.76 -25.41
N LYS A 470 -9.73 17.44 -24.58
CA LYS A 470 -8.47 16.86 -24.09
C LYS A 470 -8.71 15.62 -23.25
N TYR A 471 -9.73 15.64 -22.40
CA TYR A 471 -10.11 14.52 -21.55
C TYR A 471 -10.56 13.33 -22.39
N ARG A 472 -11.37 13.56 -23.43
CA ARG A 472 -11.80 12.52 -24.36
C ARG A 472 -10.61 11.89 -25.09
N ALA A 473 -9.72 12.71 -25.68
CA ALA A 473 -8.52 12.25 -26.38
C ALA A 473 -7.58 11.47 -25.45
N TRP A 474 -7.49 11.89 -24.17
CA TRP A 474 -6.73 11.17 -23.15
C TRP A 474 -7.30 9.77 -22.89
N ARG A 475 -8.62 9.65 -22.67
CA ARG A 475 -9.28 8.35 -22.44
C ARG A 475 -9.18 7.43 -23.66
N GLU A 476 -9.38 7.94 -24.87
CA GLU A 476 -9.19 7.16 -26.12
C GLU A 476 -7.78 6.59 -26.23
N ARG A 477 -6.78 7.34 -25.79
CA ARG A 477 -5.38 6.93 -25.84
C ARG A 477 -4.97 5.95 -24.74
N PHE A 478 -5.43 6.19 -23.50
CA PHE A 478 -4.90 5.52 -22.32
C PHE A 478 -5.87 4.56 -21.63
N ASN A 479 -7.18 4.71 -21.88
CA ASN A 479 -8.24 3.88 -21.26
C ASN A 479 -9.15 3.18 -22.30
N PRO A 480 -8.65 2.75 -23.47
CA PRO A 480 -9.53 2.26 -24.55
C PRO A 480 -10.25 0.95 -24.22
N ARG A 481 -9.81 0.23 -23.20
CA ARG A 481 -10.34 -1.06 -22.75
C ARG A 481 -10.77 -1.09 -21.30
N ASP A 482 -10.78 0.05 -20.59
CA ASP A 482 -11.22 0.14 -19.20
C ASP A 482 -12.74 0.39 -19.17
N ASP A 483 -13.51 -0.69 -19.42
CA ASP A 483 -14.96 -0.72 -19.57
C ASP A 483 -15.69 -1.46 -18.43
N GLY A 484 -14.96 -1.80 -17.35
CA GLY A 484 -15.50 -2.53 -16.20
C GLY A 484 -15.44 -4.05 -16.32
N HIS A 485 -14.82 -4.59 -17.37
CA HIS A 485 -14.75 -6.04 -17.67
C HIS A 485 -13.32 -6.56 -17.91
N ALA A 486 -12.30 -5.79 -17.57
CA ALA A 486 -10.91 -6.19 -17.81
C ALA A 486 -10.52 -7.46 -17.03
N ALA A 487 -10.96 -7.59 -15.78
CA ALA A 487 -10.70 -8.79 -14.96
C ALA A 487 -11.32 -10.05 -15.60
N ASP A 488 -12.54 -9.95 -16.09
CA ASP A 488 -13.24 -11.07 -16.74
C ASP A 488 -12.52 -11.50 -18.01
N ARG A 489 -12.09 -10.55 -18.85
CA ARG A 489 -11.33 -10.86 -20.07
C ARG A 489 -10.02 -11.58 -19.75
N VAL A 490 -9.29 -11.10 -18.73
CA VAL A 490 -8.05 -11.77 -18.27
C VAL A 490 -8.33 -13.20 -17.82
N VAL A 491 -9.38 -13.43 -17.00
CA VAL A 491 -9.70 -14.77 -16.51
C VAL A 491 -10.18 -15.70 -17.64
N GLN A 492 -11.03 -15.22 -18.54
CA GLN A 492 -11.46 -16.00 -19.73
C GLN A 492 -10.26 -16.41 -20.58
N ARG A 493 -9.29 -15.52 -20.73
CA ARG A 493 -8.08 -15.83 -21.47
C ARG A 493 -7.19 -16.85 -20.74
N LEU A 494 -7.06 -16.74 -19.42
CA LEU A 494 -6.36 -17.74 -18.60
C LEU A 494 -7.00 -19.14 -18.76
N LEU A 495 -8.32 -19.21 -18.84
CA LEU A 495 -9.06 -20.45 -19.09
C LEU A 495 -8.82 -20.98 -20.51
N ALA A 496 -8.94 -20.12 -21.52
CA ALA A 496 -8.75 -20.49 -22.92
C ALA A 496 -7.32 -21.01 -23.20
N GLU A 497 -6.32 -20.47 -22.51
CA GLU A 497 -4.93 -20.91 -22.63
C GLU A 497 -4.59 -22.10 -21.67
N GLY A 498 -5.57 -22.62 -20.91
CA GLY A 498 -5.40 -23.78 -19.99
C GLY A 498 -4.46 -23.49 -18.81
N LEU A 499 -4.31 -22.22 -18.40
CA LEU A 499 -3.43 -21.80 -17.32
C LEU A 499 -4.06 -21.98 -15.94
N ILE A 500 -5.38 -22.01 -15.89
CA ILE A 500 -6.23 -22.37 -14.76
C ILE A 500 -7.37 -23.26 -15.26
N GLY A 501 -7.80 -24.24 -14.43
CA GLY A 501 -8.90 -25.10 -14.85
C GLY A 501 -8.74 -26.52 -14.47
#